data_50917452c7e4ce1a079343f13948fa19
#
_entry.id   50917452c7e4ce1a079343f13948fa19
#
_cell.length_a   1.000
_cell.length_b   1.000
_cell.length_c   1.000
_cell.angle_alpha   90.00
_cell.angle_beta   90.00
_cell.angle_gamma   90.00
#
_symmetry.space_group_name_H-M   'P 1'
#
loop_
_entity.id
_entity.type
_entity.pdbx_description
1 polymer ?
#
loop_
_entity_poly.entity_id
_entity_poly.type
_entity_poly.pdbx_seq_one_letter_code
_entity_poly.pdbx_strand_id
1 'polypeptide(L)'
;YSLGALLFAFVNFWAYIAFSQFLLIWYANLPEETIWFLQRWNGSWKYISILLMIVQFLVPYFGLLSQPSKKDGKKLKFYALWILVAHYIDLYWLAMPTFSKGGFVLGWIELAYPLLAVGIVVLVFSLKTKKNNFVAIGDPKLKRGIDFKL
;
A
#
# COMPACT_ATOMS: atom_id res chain seq x y z
N TYR A 1 -8.27 14.11 -9.95
CA TYR A 1 -7.64 13.27 -10.99
C TYR A 1 -6.16 13.04 -10.71
N SER A 2 -5.35 14.07 -10.49
CA SER A 2 -3.89 13.98 -10.30
C SER A 2 -3.50 13.03 -9.15
N LEU A 3 -4.20 13.09 -8.01
CA LEU A 3 -4.00 12.15 -6.91
C LEU A 3 -4.31 10.70 -7.30
N GLY A 4 -5.37 10.49 -8.10
CA GLY A 4 -5.72 9.15 -8.59
C GLY A 4 -4.70 8.61 -9.59
N ALA A 5 -4.16 9.46 -10.44
CA ALA A 5 -3.09 9.10 -11.36
C ALA A 5 -1.78 8.77 -10.61
N LEU A 6 -1.46 9.54 -9.57
CA LEU A 6 -0.30 9.30 -8.71
C LEU A 6 -0.44 7.97 -7.96
N LEU A 7 -1.61 7.70 -7.38
CA LEU A 7 -1.89 6.44 -6.69
C LEU A 7 -1.73 5.25 -7.64
N PHE A 8 -2.28 5.34 -8.86
CA PHE A 8 -2.11 4.34 -9.90
C PHE A 8 -0.64 4.14 -10.31
N ALA A 9 0.13 5.23 -10.42
CA ALA A 9 1.55 5.17 -10.72
C ALA A 9 2.32 4.40 -9.62
N PHE A 10 2.04 4.65 -8.34
CA PHE A 10 2.69 3.94 -7.24
C PHE A 10 2.32 2.46 -7.17
N VAL A 11 1.10 2.07 -7.52
CA VAL A 11 0.71 0.65 -7.65
C VAL A 11 1.57 -0.06 -8.70
N ASN A 12 1.74 0.59 -9.87
CA ASN A 12 2.60 0.04 -10.93
C ASN A 12 4.09 0.02 -10.52
N PHE A 13 4.54 1.05 -9.81
CA PHE A 13 5.92 1.13 -9.33
C PHE A 13 6.25 0.03 -8.33
N TRP A 14 5.32 -0.26 -7.39
CA TRP A 14 5.47 -1.39 -6.49
C TRP A 14 5.59 -2.72 -7.25
N ALA A 15 4.70 -2.96 -8.20
CA ALA A 15 4.73 -4.17 -9.02
C ALA A 15 6.03 -4.30 -9.83
N TYR A 16 6.51 -3.19 -10.39
CA TYR A 16 7.78 -3.15 -11.10
C TYR A 16 8.95 -3.53 -10.21
N ILE A 17 9.05 -2.97 -9.01
CA ILE A 17 10.12 -3.29 -8.06
C ILE A 17 10.04 -4.76 -7.64
N ALA A 18 8.85 -5.25 -7.23
CA ALA A 18 8.66 -6.62 -6.78
C ALA A 18 9.00 -7.63 -7.90
N PHE A 19 8.55 -7.36 -9.12
CA PHE A 19 8.85 -8.21 -10.27
C PHE A 19 10.32 -8.16 -10.65
N SER A 20 10.95 -6.99 -10.66
CA SER A 20 12.37 -6.83 -11.00
C SER A 20 13.26 -7.57 -10.01
N GLN A 21 12.95 -7.47 -8.70
CA GLN A 21 13.67 -8.20 -7.67
C GLN A 21 13.54 -9.70 -7.86
N PHE A 22 12.31 -10.19 -8.09
CA PHE A 22 12.08 -11.60 -8.37
C PHE A 22 12.85 -12.07 -9.61
N LEU A 23 12.78 -11.32 -10.71
CA LEU A 23 13.43 -11.66 -11.98
C LEU A 23 14.96 -11.74 -11.84
N LEU A 24 15.58 -10.77 -11.14
CA LEU A 24 17.02 -10.73 -10.92
C LEU A 24 17.48 -11.94 -10.09
N ILE A 25 16.80 -12.25 -9.00
CA ILE A 25 17.15 -13.38 -8.13
C ILE A 25 16.91 -14.72 -8.85
N TRP A 26 15.81 -14.82 -9.61
CA TRP A 26 15.52 -16.01 -10.41
C TRP A 26 16.56 -16.24 -11.52
N TYR A 27 16.95 -15.17 -12.21
CA TYR A 27 17.95 -15.24 -13.30
C TYR A 27 19.35 -15.54 -12.77
N ALA A 28 19.79 -14.87 -11.70
CA ALA A 28 21.10 -15.05 -11.10
C ALA A 28 21.25 -16.43 -10.43
N ASN A 29 20.15 -17.00 -9.94
CA ASN A 29 20.06 -18.33 -9.29
C ASN A 29 21.13 -18.57 -8.21
N LEU A 30 21.47 -17.54 -7.45
CA LEU A 30 22.40 -17.63 -6.33
C LEU A 30 21.71 -18.33 -5.15
N PRO A 31 22.28 -19.43 -4.61
CA PRO A 31 21.64 -20.20 -3.53
C PRO A 31 21.30 -19.37 -2.30
N GLU A 32 22.12 -18.40 -1.96
CA GLU A 32 21.95 -17.52 -0.80
C GLU A 32 20.72 -16.62 -0.92
N GLU A 33 20.42 -16.14 -2.12
CA GLU A 33 19.29 -15.24 -2.39
C GLU A 33 17.99 -16.00 -2.67
N THR A 34 18.06 -17.17 -3.33
CA THR A 34 16.88 -17.98 -3.65
C THR A 34 16.19 -18.53 -2.41
N ILE A 35 16.92 -18.77 -1.31
CA ILE A 35 16.35 -19.22 -0.02
C ILE A 35 15.26 -18.27 0.48
N TRP A 36 15.43 -16.98 0.25
CA TRP A 36 14.45 -15.96 0.67
C TRP A 36 13.06 -16.18 0.03
N PHE A 37 13.01 -16.47 -1.27
CA PHE A 37 11.78 -16.78 -1.98
C PHE A 37 11.23 -18.18 -1.65
N LEU A 38 12.12 -19.16 -1.50
CA LEU A 38 11.73 -20.53 -1.15
C LEU A 38 11.03 -20.58 0.21
N GLN A 39 11.48 -19.81 1.20
CA GLN A 39 10.80 -19.71 2.51
C GLN A 39 9.37 -19.19 2.36
N ARG A 40 9.13 -18.24 1.45
CA ARG A 40 7.81 -17.64 1.16
C ARG A 40 6.94 -18.47 0.24
N TRP A 41 7.50 -19.53 -0.32
CA TRP A 41 6.78 -20.48 -1.17
C TRP A 41 6.43 -21.77 -0.44
N ASN A 42 6.86 -21.93 0.81
CA ASN A 42 6.59 -23.11 1.63
C ASN A 42 5.33 -22.94 2.51
N GLY A 43 4.61 -24.04 2.73
CA GLY A 43 3.46 -24.10 3.62
C GLY A 43 2.35 -23.12 3.24
N SER A 44 1.75 -22.47 4.23
CA SER A 44 0.68 -21.49 4.05
C SER A 44 1.15 -20.14 3.49
N TRP A 45 2.46 -19.83 3.52
CA TRP A 45 3.03 -18.61 2.98
C TRP A 45 2.84 -18.47 1.47
N LYS A 46 2.79 -19.57 0.75
CA LYS A 46 2.47 -19.60 -0.69
C LYS A 46 1.15 -18.91 -1.01
N TYR A 47 0.11 -19.20 -0.22
CA TYR A 47 -1.21 -18.59 -0.44
C TYR A 47 -1.22 -17.10 -0.17
N ILE A 48 -0.44 -16.66 0.83
CA ILE A 48 -0.30 -15.23 1.13
C ILE A 48 0.47 -14.52 0.03
N SER A 49 1.51 -15.13 -0.53
CA SER A 49 2.26 -14.58 -1.67
C SER A 49 1.36 -14.35 -2.89
N ILE A 50 0.50 -15.33 -3.20
CA ILE A 50 -0.48 -15.21 -4.31
C ILE A 50 -1.53 -14.16 -3.98
N LEU A 51 -2.07 -14.18 -2.75
CA LEU A 51 -3.06 -13.22 -2.28
C LEU A 51 -2.51 -11.78 -2.36
N LEU A 52 -1.26 -11.59 -1.96
CA LEU A 52 -0.60 -10.29 -2.00
C LEU A 52 -0.55 -9.73 -3.43
N MET A 53 -0.16 -10.55 -4.41
CA MET A 53 -0.15 -10.14 -5.80
C MET A 53 -1.53 -9.66 -6.28
N ILE A 54 -2.59 -10.36 -5.86
CA ILE A 54 -3.97 -10.01 -6.22
C ILE A 54 -4.39 -8.71 -5.53
N VAL A 55 -4.20 -8.62 -4.21
CA VAL A 55 -4.73 -7.54 -3.36
C VAL A 55 -3.93 -6.25 -3.53
N GLN A 56 -2.60 -6.34 -3.64
CA GLN A 56 -1.72 -5.18 -3.74
C GLN A 56 -1.62 -4.63 -5.16
N PHE A 57 -1.71 -5.51 -6.17
CA PHE A 57 -1.53 -5.10 -7.56
C PHE A 57 -2.81 -5.24 -8.39
N LEU A 58 -3.33 -6.47 -8.60
CA LEU A 58 -4.40 -6.70 -9.59
C LEU A 58 -5.67 -5.91 -9.27
N VAL A 59 -6.14 -5.93 -8.03
CA VAL A 59 -7.36 -5.23 -7.62
C VAL A 59 -7.25 -3.71 -7.81
N PRO A 60 -6.24 -3.01 -7.26
CA PRO A 60 -6.11 -1.58 -7.46
C PRO A 60 -5.73 -1.22 -8.91
N TYR A 61 -4.98 -2.05 -9.61
CA TYR A 61 -4.64 -1.83 -11.01
C TYR A 61 -5.88 -1.74 -11.89
N PHE A 62 -6.72 -2.77 -11.89
CA PHE A 62 -7.95 -2.77 -12.70
C PHE A 62 -8.97 -1.75 -12.19
N GLY A 63 -9.05 -1.55 -10.89
CA GLY A 63 -9.97 -0.58 -10.31
C GLY A 63 -9.65 0.88 -10.62
N LEU A 64 -8.35 1.21 -10.70
CA LEU A 64 -7.87 2.56 -11.03
C LEU A 64 -7.48 2.72 -12.51
N LEU A 65 -7.60 1.69 -13.35
CA LEU A 65 -7.22 1.77 -14.75
C LEU A 65 -8.03 2.84 -15.49
N SER A 66 -9.34 2.88 -15.26
CA SER A 66 -10.23 3.80 -15.95
C SER A 66 -10.09 5.25 -15.48
N GLN A 67 -10.18 6.20 -16.40
CA GLN A 67 -10.13 7.63 -16.09
C GLN A 67 -11.27 8.10 -15.17
N PRO A 68 -12.54 7.64 -15.34
CA PRO A 68 -13.61 7.99 -14.43
C PRO A 68 -13.38 7.56 -12.99
N SER A 69 -12.77 6.39 -12.77
CA SER A 69 -12.43 5.92 -11.42
C SER A 69 -11.43 6.81 -10.70
N LYS A 70 -10.47 7.40 -11.43
CA LYS A 70 -9.47 8.34 -10.89
C LYS A 70 -10.04 9.71 -10.53
N LYS A 71 -11.19 10.07 -11.13
CA LYS A 71 -11.90 11.34 -10.85
C LYS A 71 -12.92 11.20 -9.71
N ASP A 72 -13.41 9.99 -9.43
CA ASP A 72 -14.40 9.73 -8.39
C ASP A 72 -13.74 9.69 -7.00
N GLY A 73 -14.02 10.68 -6.16
CA GLY A 73 -13.47 10.80 -4.81
C GLY A 73 -13.85 9.63 -3.90
N LYS A 74 -15.03 9.02 -4.08
CA LYS A 74 -15.46 7.86 -3.27
C LYS A 74 -14.63 6.62 -3.60
N LYS A 75 -14.46 6.34 -4.89
CA LYS A 75 -13.62 5.23 -5.37
C LYS A 75 -12.16 5.44 -4.97
N LEU A 76 -11.65 6.67 -5.11
CA LEU A 76 -10.28 6.99 -4.75
C LEU A 76 -10.03 6.77 -3.25
N LYS A 77 -10.95 7.20 -2.38
CA LYS A 77 -10.88 6.95 -0.94
C LYS A 77 -10.88 5.44 -0.63
N PHE A 78 -11.74 4.68 -1.30
CA PHE A 78 -11.81 3.22 -1.12
C PHE A 78 -10.47 2.57 -1.50
N TYR A 79 -9.91 2.86 -2.69
CA TYR A 79 -8.65 2.27 -3.10
C TYR A 79 -7.45 2.75 -2.27
N ALA A 80 -7.46 3.97 -1.77
CA ALA A 80 -6.43 4.45 -0.85
C ALA A 80 -6.41 3.66 0.45
N LEU A 81 -7.57 3.43 1.06
CA LEU A 81 -7.69 2.59 2.27
C LEU A 81 -7.34 1.13 1.97
N TRP A 82 -7.79 0.60 0.84
CA TRP A 82 -7.48 -0.75 0.39
C TRP A 82 -5.96 -0.98 0.26
N ILE A 83 -5.26 -0.06 -0.41
CA ILE A 83 -3.81 -0.14 -0.59
C ILE A 83 -3.07 -0.04 0.75
N LEU A 84 -3.55 0.77 1.71
CA LEU A 84 -2.96 0.81 3.05
C LEU A 84 -3.06 -0.53 3.77
N VAL A 85 -4.22 -1.20 3.70
CA VAL A 85 -4.39 -2.54 4.28
C VAL A 85 -3.53 -3.56 3.55
N ALA A 86 -3.51 -3.51 2.23
CA ALA A 86 -2.70 -4.40 1.39
C ALA A 86 -1.20 -4.22 1.68
N HIS A 87 -0.74 -2.99 1.85
CA HIS A 87 0.64 -2.69 2.20
C HIS A 87 1.02 -3.20 3.60
N TYR A 88 0.08 -3.18 4.55
CA TYR A 88 0.31 -3.82 5.84
C TYR A 88 0.53 -5.34 5.70
N ILE A 89 -0.26 -6.01 4.84
CA ILE A 89 -0.08 -7.44 4.54
C ILE A 89 1.29 -7.68 3.86
N ASP A 90 1.72 -6.76 3.00
CA ASP A 90 3.02 -6.80 2.33
C ASP A 90 4.18 -6.73 3.35
N LEU A 91 4.13 -5.78 4.28
CA LEU A 91 5.13 -5.67 5.36
C LEU A 91 5.14 -6.92 6.27
N TYR A 92 3.98 -7.45 6.57
CA TYR A 92 3.84 -8.68 7.33
C TYR A 92 4.49 -9.86 6.57
N TRP A 93 4.19 -10.02 5.29
CA TRP A 93 4.77 -11.05 4.43
C TRP A 93 6.29 -10.87 4.26
N LEU A 94 6.78 -9.64 4.30
CA LEU A 94 8.21 -9.34 4.20
C LEU A 94 8.98 -9.81 5.45
N ALA A 95 8.40 -9.65 6.64
CA ALA A 95 9.08 -9.91 7.91
C ALA A 95 8.82 -11.31 8.48
N MET A 96 7.56 -11.74 8.55
CA MET A 96 7.14 -12.88 9.35
C MET A 96 7.63 -14.26 8.89
N PRO A 97 7.85 -14.57 7.60
CA PRO A 97 8.37 -15.88 7.19
C PRO A 97 9.74 -16.22 7.79
N THR A 98 10.50 -15.20 8.19
CA THR A 98 11.80 -15.38 8.84
C THR A 98 11.64 -15.88 10.28
N PHE A 99 10.59 -15.43 10.99
CA PHE A 99 10.33 -15.78 12.39
C PHE A 99 9.42 -17.00 12.52
N SER A 100 8.46 -17.18 11.61
CA SER A 100 7.48 -18.26 11.64
C SER A 100 7.62 -19.17 10.42
N LYS A 101 8.54 -20.13 10.50
CA LYS A 101 8.77 -21.11 9.42
C LYS A 101 7.61 -22.09 9.24
N GLY A 102 6.77 -22.27 10.27
CA GLY A 102 5.65 -23.23 10.26
C GLY A 102 4.40 -22.75 9.51
N GLY A 103 4.32 -21.47 9.14
CA GLY A 103 3.18 -20.91 8.44
C GLY A 103 2.67 -19.58 9.00
N PHE A 104 1.54 -19.14 8.48
CA PHE A 104 0.88 -17.91 8.88
C PHE A 104 0.37 -17.97 10.32
N VAL A 105 0.79 -17.03 11.15
CA VAL A 105 0.34 -16.88 12.54
C VAL A 105 -0.13 -15.46 12.73
N LEU A 106 -1.38 -15.28 13.12
CA LEU A 106 -1.94 -13.99 13.51
C LEU A 106 -2.05 -13.94 15.03
N GLY A 107 -1.21 -13.13 15.66
CA GLY A 107 -1.24 -12.88 17.10
C GLY A 107 -1.76 -11.48 17.45
N TRP A 108 -1.88 -11.18 18.73
CA TRP A 108 -2.28 -9.85 19.21
C TRP A 108 -1.25 -8.76 18.91
N ILE A 109 0.03 -9.15 18.82
CA ILE A 109 1.14 -8.23 18.57
C ILE A 109 1.04 -7.64 17.17
N GLU A 110 0.69 -8.47 16.18
CA GLU A 110 0.54 -8.06 14.80
C GLU A 110 -0.61 -7.07 14.60
N LEU A 111 -1.67 -7.16 15.40
CA LEU A 111 -2.77 -6.21 15.39
C LEU A 111 -2.47 -4.93 16.19
N ALA A 112 -1.71 -5.04 17.28
CA ALA A 112 -1.40 -3.93 18.15
C ALA A 112 -0.55 -2.86 17.44
N TYR A 113 0.41 -3.28 16.61
CA TYR A 113 1.30 -2.35 15.90
C TYR A 113 0.55 -1.40 14.94
N PRO A 114 -0.27 -1.86 13.99
CA PRO A 114 -1.01 -0.96 13.10
C PRO A 114 -2.02 -0.11 13.85
N LEU A 115 -2.67 -0.62 14.92
CA LEU A 115 -3.57 0.16 15.75
C LEU A 115 -2.84 1.32 16.45
N LEU A 116 -1.65 1.05 16.99
CA LEU A 116 -0.81 2.07 17.59
C LEU A 116 -0.38 3.12 16.57
N ALA A 117 0.08 2.70 15.39
CA ALA A 117 0.47 3.61 14.32
C ALA A 117 -0.70 4.51 13.88
N VAL A 118 -1.88 3.94 13.64
CA VAL A 118 -3.09 4.70 13.30
C VAL A 118 -3.47 5.64 14.45
N GLY A 119 -3.40 5.16 15.69
CA GLY A 119 -3.68 5.98 16.88
C GLY A 119 -2.78 7.21 16.97
N ILE A 120 -1.47 7.06 16.76
CA ILE A 120 -0.51 8.18 16.74
C ILE A 120 -0.84 9.17 15.62
N VAL A 121 -1.10 8.68 14.41
CA VAL A 121 -1.43 9.54 13.26
C VAL A 121 -2.70 10.34 13.54
N VAL A 122 -3.76 9.70 14.03
CA VAL A 122 -5.03 10.37 14.36
C VAL A 122 -4.84 11.39 15.48
N LEU A 123 -4.05 11.06 16.49
CA LEU A 123 -3.77 11.96 17.61
C LEU A 123 -3.01 13.21 17.13
N VAL A 124 -1.90 13.02 16.40
CA VAL A 124 -1.10 14.13 15.86
C VAL A 124 -1.93 15.00 14.92
N PHE A 125 -2.71 14.36 14.03
CA PHE A 125 -3.60 15.05 13.11
C PHE A 125 -4.63 15.90 13.89
N SER A 126 -5.31 15.32 14.87
CA SER A 126 -6.32 16.01 15.68
C SER A 126 -5.72 17.20 16.47
N LEU A 127 -4.53 17.06 17.02
CA LEU A 127 -3.84 18.15 17.72
C LEU A 127 -3.43 19.29 16.78
N LYS A 128 -2.98 18.96 15.57
CA LYS A 128 -2.56 19.97 14.57
C LYS A 128 -3.76 20.69 13.96
N THR A 129 -4.86 19.99 13.72
CA THR A 129 -6.07 20.58 13.11
C THR A 129 -6.80 21.54 14.04
N LYS A 130 -6.70 21.37 15.36
CA LYS A 130 -7.25 22.32 16.33
C LYS A 130 -6.56 23.69 16.29
N LYS A 131 -5.32 23.76 15.83
CA LYS A 131 -4.51 24.98 15.82
C LYS A 131 -4.34 25.63 14.45
N ASN A 132 -4.62 24.91 13.37
CA ASN A 132 -4.36 25.37 12.01
C ASN A 132 -5.59 25.24 11.13
N ASN A 133 -5.80 26.21 10.25
CA ASN A 133 -6.84 26.14 9.24
C ASN A 133 -6.41 25.20 8.11
N PHE A 134 -7.31 24.34 7.65
CA PHE A 134 -7.06 23.41 6.52
C PHE A 134 -6.96 24.14 5.18
N VAL A 135 -7.52 25.33 5.11
CA VAL A 135 -7.56 26.13 3.90
C VAL A 135 -6.69 27.35 4.13
N ALA A 136 -5.87 27.73 3.18
CA ALA A 136 -5.04 28.93 3.23
C ALA A 136 -5.93 30.18 3.16
N ILE A 137 -6.39 30.63 4.34
CA ILE A 137 -7.22 31.84 4.46
C ILE A 137 -6.32 33.04 4.10
N GLY A 138 -6.67 33.75 3.02
CA GLY A 138 -5.88 34.90 2.53
C GLY A 138 -5.05 34.62 1.27
N ASP A 139 -5.07 33.40 0.74
CA ASP A 139 -4.45 33.15 -0.57
C ASP A 139 -5.30 33.77 -1.71
N PRO A 140 -4.77 34.76 -2.44
CA PRO A 140 -5.48 35.42 -3.55
C PRO A 140 -5.82 34.45 -4.69
N LYS A 141 -5.15 33.31 -4.78
CA LYS A 141 -5.36 32.31 -5.83
C LYS A 141 -6.32 31.20 -5.39
N LEU A 142 -6.79 31.18 -4.14
CA LEU A 142 -7.66 30.14 -3.60
C LEU A 142 -8.91 29.94 -4.45
N LYS A 143 -9.62 31.03 -4.79
CA LYS A 143 -10.84 31.00 -5.61
C LYS A 143 -10.57 30.38 -6.99
N ARG A 144 -9.46 30.76 -7.60
CA ARG A 144 -9.04 30.24 -8.91
C ARG A 144 -8.69 28.75 -8.86
N GLY A 145 -8.13 28.28 -7.74
CA GLY A 145 -7.84 26.86 -7.50
C GLY A 145 -9.09 26.00 -7.27
N ILE A 146 -10.11 26.56 -6.62
CA ILE A 146 -11.40 25.86 -6.37
C ILE A 146 -12.22 25.75 -7.67
N ASP A 147 -12.20 26.79 -8.50
CA ASP A 147 -12.93 26.84 -9.77
C ASP A 147 -12.25 26.07 -10.91
N PHE A 148 -11.02 25.61 -10.69
CA PHE A 148 -10.25 24.86 -11.68
C PHE A 148 -10.82 23.45 -11.87
N LYS A 149 -11.36 23.18 -13.06
CA LYS A 149 -11.83 21.85 -13.51
C LYS A 149 -10.89 21.35 -14.60
N LEU A 150 -10.30 20.18 -14.38
CA LEU A 150 -9.55 19.39 -15.37
C LEU A 150 -10.51 18.58 -16.23
#